data_2dbbfad92bff0201a7cedd154d6f2924
#
_entry.id   2dbbfad92bff0201a7cedd154d6f2924
#
_cell.length_a   1.000
_cell.length_b   1.000
_cell.length_c   1.000
_cell.angle_alpha   90.00
_cell.angle_beta   90.00
_cell.angle_gamma   90.00
#
_symmetry.space_group_name_H-M   'P 1'
#
loop_
_entity.id
_entity.type
_entity.pdbx_description
1 polymer ?
#
loop_
_entity_poly.entity_id
_entity_poly.type
_entity_poly.pdbx_seq_one_letter_code
_entity_poly.pdbx_strand_id
1 'polypeptide(L)'
;MSEHNASPGDRLAAMRESYIASLPEKVTQIIILCKKLLEGKPEGRDVKELVFHLHRLSGSSGTYGLADVHEHASSLEKEIVRLLDGKVPEPETAGHISGMLRELAASVDIQVEQRQVAPSSRESATPAGTDRTDHDRKAVYLLETDAALASDIAQHLSFFNYETSVYPTAVEMEEAMRSRLPGVILANASFAKRGGCLEGEKCRYIPPTVYLSDSGTIETRLDAVRAGGDAFFTLPVDINELVDTLDNLSLNAVEDPYRVLVVEDDFEQAMYYALLLQQAGMQASFLTNPMKIMKPLVEFLPEIILMDIHMPECTGAELASVVRQQTAFVSVPIVFLSAEEDAGKKLRAMQTGGDDFINKNIAPDHLVTPVKIKVERYRVLRSFMERDSLTGLLKHSRIKEHLRNEVGRARRRGGELAFAMIDIDHFKRVNDTHGHLVGDRVLKGLSRLLQQRLRKTDIIGRYGGEEFAVIMLDTSGRDAVHILDGIRSSFARIRHHGDSGDFHVSFSAGIADFPRFGQAVEINEAADRALYAAKAGGRNRVIPAG
;
A
#
# COMPACT_ATOMS: atom_id res chain seq x y z
N MET A 1 -5.82 30.47 14.67
CA MET A 1 -6.85 29.55 14.14
C MET A 1 -6.94 29.61 12.61
N SER A 2 -5.82 29.59 11.85
CA SER A 2 -5.83 29.71 10.37
C SER A 2 -4.83 28.79 9.65
N GLU A 3 -4.13 27.91 10.36
CA GLU A 3 -3.12 27.01 9.75
C GLU A 3 -3.65 25.63 9.30
N HIS A 4 -4.90 25.29 9.60
CA HIS A 4 -5.45 23.96 9.32
C HIS A 4 -6.02 23.77 7.90
N ASN A 5 -6.06 24.83 7.05
CA ASN A 5 -6.70 24.77 5.72
C ASN A 5 -5.73 24.93 4.52
N ALA A 6 -4.43 25.00 4.75
CA ALA A 6 -3.45 25.08 3.66
C ALA A 6 -3.23 23.71 3.01
N SER A 7 -3.16 23.67 1.67
CA SER A 7 -2.85 22.44 0.95
C SER A 7 -1.45 21.91 1.32
N PRO A 8 -1.18 20.60 1.16
CA PRO A 8 0.16 20.06 1.39
C PRO A 8 1.25 20.78 0.60
N GLY A 9 0.95 21.23 -0.63
CA GLY A 9 1.86 22.01 -1.48
C GLY A 9 2.17 23.40 -0.91
N ASP A 10 1.15 24.12 -0.40
CA ASP A 10 1.36 25.43 0.24
C ASP A 10 2.21 25.30 1.51
N ARG A 11 2.00 24.22 2.26
CA ARG A 11 2.79 23.90 3.48
C ARG A 11 4.25 23.58 3.15
N LEU A 12 4.51 22.80 2.09
CA LEU A 12 5.87 22.52 1.61
C LEU A 12 6.61 23.79 1.16
N ALA A 13 5.93 24.67 0.42
CA ALA A 13 6.50 25.95 0.00
C ALA A 13 6.84 26.84 1.22
N ALA A 14 5.93 26.95 2.19
CA ALA A 14 6.15 27.70 3.42
C ALA A 14 7.31 27.13 4.25
N MET A 15 7.45 25.80 4.32
CA MET A 15 8.57 25.16 5.02
C MET A 15 9.92 25.44 4.33
N ARG A 16 9.98 25.34 2.99
CA ARG A 16 11.18 25.69 2.25
C ARG A 16 11.60 27.15 2.49
N GLU A 17 10.65 28.06 2.50
CA GLU A 17 10.89 29.46 2.82
C GLU A 17 11.38 29.66 4.26
N SER A 18 10.77 28.98 5.23
CA SER A 18 11.18 29.01 6.63
C SER A 18 12.58 28.45 6.80
N TYR A 19 12.90 27.34 6.13
CA TYR A 19 14.23 26.74 6.16
C TYR A 19 15.31 27.71 5.62
N ILE A 20 15.09 28.32 4.46
CA ILE A 20 16.02 29.32 3.88
C ILE A 20 16.22 30.48 4.85
N ALA A 21 15.18 30.95 5.53
CA ALA A 21 15.30 32.01 6.55
C ALA A 21 16.14 31.59 7.76
N SER A 22 16.21 30.30 8.10
CA SER A 22 17.00 29.78 9.23
C SER A 22 18.49 29.53 8.91
N LEU A 23 18.86 29.48 7.62
CA LEU A 23 20.22 29.15 7.17
C LEU A 23 21.31 30.06 7.75
N PRO A 24 21.15 31.40 7.79
CA PRO A 24 22.19 32.31 8.32
C PRO A 24 22.55 32.00 9.77
N GLU A 25 21.57 31.66 10.60
CA GLU A 25 21.81 31.29 12.00
C GLU A 25 22.56 29.95 12.13
N LYS A 26 22.15 28.93 11.36
CA LYS A 26 22.79 27.61 11.30
C LYS A 26 24.26 27.72 10.86
N VAL A 27 24.54 28.52 9.80
CA VAL A 27 25.91 28.75 9.32
C VAL A 27 26.74 29.55 10.32
N THR A 28 26.15 30.53 11.01
CA THR A 28 26.84 31.29 12.07
C THR A 28 27.33 30.36 13.20
N GLN A 29 26.54 29.39 13.63
CA GLN A 29 26.96 28.39 14.62
C GLN A 29 28.15 27.57 14.12
N ILE A 30 28.11 27.11 12.88
CA ILE A 30 29.21 26.36 12.24
C ILE A 30 30.49 27.21 12.20
N ILE A 31 30.39 28.48 11.83
CA ILE A 31 31.53 29.43 11.79
C ILE A 31 32.15 29.57 13.21
N ILE A 32 31.34 29.71 14.24
CA ILE A 32 31.82 29.81 15.63
C ILE A 32 32.59 28.58 16.05
N LEU A 33 32.05 27.38 15.77
CA LEU A 33 32.70 26.10 16.10
C LEU A 33 34.01 25.90 15.30
N CYS A 34 34.00 26.22 14.00
CA CYS A 34 35.22 26.18 13.19
C CYS A 34 36.29 27.14 13.67
N LYS A 35 35.97 28.37 14.10
CA LYS A 35 36.92 29.29 14.69
C LYS A 35 37.57 28.73 15.93
N LYS A 36 36.82 28.15 16.84
CA LYS A 36 37.37 27.46 18.04
C LYS A 36 38.35 26.34 17.67
N LEU A 37 38.02 25.55 16.64
CA LEU A 37 38.88 24.49 16.10
C LEU A 37 40.22 25.05 15.59
N LEU A 38 40.18 26.17 14.87
CA LEU A 38 41.34 26.80 14.24
C LEU A 38 42.22 27.58 15.26
N GLU A 39 41.67 28.05 16.37
CA GLU A 39 42.37 28.79 17.42
C GLU A 39 43.18 27.88 18.38
N GLY A 40 43.16 26.55 18.17
CA GLY A 40 44.20 25.67 18.71
C GLY A 40 43.93 24.99 20.07
N LYS A 41 42.68 24.91 20.56
CA LYS A 41 42.29 24.05 21.69
C LYS A 41 40.93 23.40 21.47
N PRO A 42 40.77 22.51 20.46
CA PRO A 42 39.50 21.81 20.33
C PRO A 42 39.38 20.74 21.43
N GLU A 43 38.34 20.86 22.24
CA GLU A 43 37.88 19.70 23.01
C GLU A 43 37.25 18.71 22.01
N GLY A 44 37.49 17.40 22.16
CA GLY A 44 36.96 16.37 21.25
C GLY A 44 35.41 16.39 21.14
N ARG A 45 34.73 17.13 22.02
CA ARG A 45 33.30 17.42 22.01
C ARG A 45 32.95 18.48 20.96
N ASP A 46 33.74 19.57 20.85
CA ASP A 46 33.49 20.65 19.88
C ASP A 46 33.60 20.15 18.44
N VAL A 47 34.54 19.24 18.16
CA VAL A 47 34.70 18.66 16.83
C VAL A 47 33.53 17.77 16.46
N LYS A 48 33.05 16.93 17.39
CA LYS A 48 31.86 16.08 17.14
C LYS A 48 30.61 16.93 16.92
N GLU A 49 30.46 18.01 17.68
CA GLU A 49 29.36 18.95 17.53
C GLU A 49 29.40 19.68 16.16
N LEU A 50 30.59 20.08 15.72
CA LEU A 50 30.79 20.68 14.41
C LEU A 50 30.42 19.70 13.27
N VAL A 51 30.91 18.47 13.33
CA VAL A 51 30.56 17.43 12.34
C VAL A 51 29.07 17.18 12.32
N PHE A 52 28.41 17.14 13.47
CA PHE A 52 26.97 16.98 13.58
C PHE A 52 26.20 18.13 12.91
N HIS A 53 26.58 19.39 13.14
CA HIS A 53 25.94 20.54 12.52
C HIS A 53 26.17 20.58 11.00
N LEU A 54 27.37 20.23 10.52
CA LEU A 54 27.67 20.17 9.10
C LEU A 54 26.88 19.05 8.40
N HIS A 55 26.80 17.89 9.04
CA HIS A 55 26.01 16.76 8.54
C HIS A 55 24.54 17.13 8.40
N ARG A 56 23.94 17.73 9.43
CA ARG A 56 22.56 18.20 9.40
C ARG A 56 22.32 19.27 8.34
N LEU A 57 23.23 20.24 8.21
CA LEU A 57 23.11 21.29 7.17
C LEU A 57 23.21 20.69 5.77
N SER A 58 24.15 19.79 5.52
CA SER A 58 24.31 19.08 4.26
C SER A 58 23.05 18.28 3.92
N GLY A 59 22.57 17.44 4.83
CA GLY A 59 21.38 16.63 4.62
C GLY A 59 20.12 17.47 4.34
N SER A 60 19.85 18.46 5.18
CA SER A 60 18.65 19.29 5.03
C SER A 60 18.72 20.19 3.79
N SER A 61 19.87 20.77 3.46
CA SER A 61 20.05 21.59 2.24
C SER A 61 19.77 20.79 0.97
N GLY A 62 20.25 19.53 0.91
CA GLY A 62 19.94 18.61 -0.19
C GLY A 62 18.45 18.34 -0.32
N THR A 63 17.78 18.09 0.81
CA THR A 63 16.33 17.84 0.88
C THR A 63 15.51 19.02 0.33
N TYR A 64 15.91 20.27 0.63
CA TYR A 64 15.23 21.46 0.14
C TYR A 64 15.70 21.92 -1.26
N GLY A 65 16.52 21.15 -1.95
CA GLY A 65 17.00 21.44 -3.30
C GLY A 65 18.01 22.60 -3.37
N LEU A 66 18.79 22.82 -2.30
CA LEU A 66 19.83 23.85 -2.20
C LEU A 66 21.20 23.20 -2.48
N ALA A 67 21.41 22.84 -3.76
CA ALA A 67 22.56 22.04 -4.19
C ALA A 67 23.91 22.65 -3.77
N ASP A 68 24.11 23.96 -3.96
CA ASP A 68 25.36 24.66 -3.64
C ASP A 68 25.67 24.62 -2.13
N VAL A 69 24.64 24.87 -1.29
CA VAL A 69 24.79 24.81 0.19
C VAL A 69 25.12 23.39 0.64
N HIS A 70 24.45 22.40 0.04
CA HIS A 70 24.72 20.99 0.29
C HIS A 70 26.18 20.61 -0.04
N GLU A 71 26.64 20.96 -1.24
CA GLU A 71 27.98 20.61 -1.72
C GLU A 71 29.08 21.23 -0.83
N HIS A 72 28.97 22.52 -0.51
CA HIS A 72 29.91 23.20 0.37
C HIS A 72 29.91 22.64 1.80
N ALA A 73 28.71 22.37 2.37
CA ALA A 73 28.60 21.79 3.71
C ALA A 73 29.18 20.36 3.75
N SER A 74 28.89 19.52 2.77
CA SER A 74 29.38 18.14 2.67
C SER A 74 30.91 18.10 2.47
N SER A 75 31.44 18.98 1.65
CA SER A 75 32.88 19.10 1.42
C SER A 75 33.61 19.50 2.69
N LEU A 76 33.10 20.48 3.42
CA LEU A 76 33.64 20.93 4.69
C LEU A 76 33.54 19.83 5.77
N GLU A 77 32.43 19.09 5.83
CA GLU A 77 32.28 17.95 6.73
C GLU A 77 33.37 16.90 6.50
N LYS A 78 33.61 16.49 5.24
CA LYS A 78 34.63 15.52 4.88
C LYS A 78 36.03 15.96 5.32
N GLU A 79 36.34 17.24 5.18
CA GLU A 79 37.64 17.78 5.60
C GLU A 79 37.80 17.83 7.12
N ILE A 80 36.75 18.23 7.85
CA ILE A 80 36.75 18.22 9.32
C ILE A 80 36.85 16.79 9.89
N VAL A 81 36.16 15.83 9.27
CA VAL A 81 36.24 14.41 9.68
C VAL A 81 37.67 13.86 9.53
N ARG A 82 38.43 14.26 8.50
CA ARG A 82 39.84 13.87 8.35
C ARG A 82 40.75 14.39 9.47
N LEU A 83 40.33 15.47 10.15
CA LEU A 83 41.07 16.05 11.27
C LEU A 83 40.71 15.42 12.63
N LEU A 84 39.76 14.50 12.70
CA LEU A 84 39.32 13.83 13.94
C LEU A 84 40.43 12.98 14.61
N ASP A 85 41.55 12.71 13.95
CA ASP A 85 42.71 12.01 14.53
C ASP A 85 43.51 12.85 15.55
N GLY A 86 43.01 13.98 16.00
CA GLY A 86 43.49 14.69 17.19
C GLY A 86 44.69 15.61 16.97
N LYS A 87 45.03 15.97 15.75
CA LYS A 87 46.06 16.95 15.44
C LYS A 87 45.48 18.33 15.16
N VAL A 88 46.10 19.36 15.74
CA VAL A 88 45.81 20.76 15.39
C VAL A 88 46.08 20.95 13.90
N PRO A 89 45.17 21.59 13.13
CA PRO A 89 45.39 21.80 11.69
C PRO A 89 46.68 22.61 11.44
N GLU A 90 47.47 22.18 10.47
CA GLU A 90 48.59 23.00 9.99
C GLU A 90 48.11 24.31 9.38
N PRO A 91 48.90 25.38 9.36
CA PRO A 91 48.47 26.70 8.86
C PRO A 91 47.87 26.70 7.44
N GLU A 92 48.34 25.80 6.60
CA GLU A 92 47.88 25.59 5.24
C GLU A 92 46.46 24.99 5.21
N THR A 93 46.21 23.97 6.02
CA THR A 93 44.90 23.34 6.21
C THR A 93 43.89 24.29 6.86
N ALA A 94 44.34 25.09 7.83
CA ALA A 94 43.54 26.11 8.46
C ALA A 94 43.09 27.21 7.45
N GLY A 95 43.97 27.61 6.53
CA GLY A 95 43.65 28.52 5.43
C GLY A 95 42.63 27.94 4.47
N HIS A 96 42.74 26.62 4.15
CA HIS A 96 41.80 25.90 3.28
C HIS A 96 40.40 25.83 3.90
N ILE A 97 40.29 25.42 5.16
CA ILE A 97 39.02 25.38 5.91
C ILE A 97 38.36 26.75 5.97
N SER A 98 39.15 27.80 6.20
CA SER A 98 38.64 29.20 6.19
C SER A 98 38.13 29.63 4.82
N GLY A 99 38.70 29.10 3.74
CA GLY A 99 38.21 29.27 2.36
C GLY A 99 36.85 28.62 2.16
N MET A 100 36.73 27.36 2.49
CA MET A 100 35.48 26.57 2.40
C MET A 100 34.33 27.16 3.23
N LEU A 101 34.63 27.69 4.43
CA LEU A 101 33.64 28.40 5.24
C LEU A 101 33.09 29.67 4.55
N ARG A 102 33.94 30.40 3.85
CA ARG A 102 33.51 31.58 3.10
C ARG A 102 32.65 31.20 1.89
N GLU A 103 32.98 30.13 1.20
CA GLU A 103 32.17 29.60 0.10
C GLU A 103 30.80 29.13 0.60
N LEU A 104 30.73 28.41 1.72
CA LEU A 104 29.49 28.02 2.36
C LEU A 104 28.63 29.26 2.75
N ALA A 105 29.21 30.24 3.39
CA ALA A 105 28.50 31.46 3.78
C ALA A 105 27.96 32.22 2.53
N ALA A 106 28.79 32.38 1.47
CA ALA A 106 28.38 33.03 0.24
C ALA A 106 27.23 32.27 -0.45
N SER A 107 27.25 30.95 -0.46
CA SER A 107 26.15 30.15 -1.04
C SER A 107 24.82 30.34 -0.28
N VAL A 108 24.86 30.53 1.03
CA VAL A 108 23.66 30.84 1.83
C VAL A 108 23.16 32.25 1.56
N ASP A 109 24.04 33.25 1.47
CA ASP A 109 23.66 34.65 1.16
C ASP A 109 22.93 34.73 -0.19
N ILE A 110 23.43 34.03 -1.22
CA ILE A 110 22.77 33.94 -2.55
C ILE A 110 21.35 33.38 -2.42
N GLN A 111 21.13 32.32 -1.63
CA GLN A 111 19.80 31.71 -1.46
C GLN A 111 18.83 32.65 -0.73
N VAL A 112 19.33 33.41 0.25
CA VAL A 112 18.53 34.40 0.99
C VAL A 112 18.15 35.58 0.10
N GLU A 113 19.06 36.07 -0.76
CA GLU A 113 18.80 37.15 -1.72
C GLU A 113 17.79 36.73 -2.80
N GLN A 114 17.92 35.52 -3.36
CA GLN A 114 16.99 34.99 -4.36
C GLN A 114 15.55 34.88 -3.83
N ARG A 115 15.36 34.64 -2.53
CA ARG A 115 14.05 34.66 -1.87
C ARG A 115 13.36 36.01 -1.97
N GLN A 116 14.10 37.11 -1.93
CA GLN A 116 13.53 38.48 -1.96
C GLN A 116 13.04 38.90 -3.35
N VAL A 117 13.41 38.19 -4.40
CA VAL A 117 13.17 38.57 -5.80
C VAL A 117 12.07 37.76 -6.49
N ALA A 118 11.63 36.64 -5.93
CA ALA A 118 10.66 35.75 -6.56
C ALA A 118 9.21 36.23 -6.38
N PRO A 119 8.45 36.56 -7.46
CA PRO A 119 7.03 36.82 -7.38
C PRO A 119 6.27 35.49 -7.19
N SER A 120 5.29 35.52 -6.31
CA SER A 120 4.39 34.38 -6.03
C SER A 120 3.51 34.08 -7.25
N SER A 121 3.93 33.18 -8.12
CA SER A 121 3.06 32.60 -9.14
C SER A 121 2.33 31.37 -8.57
N ARG A 122 1.09 31.63 -8.17
CA ARG A 122 0.15 30.56 -7.80
C ARG A 122 -0.45 29.97 -9.08
N GLU A 123 -0.10 28.74 -9.39
CA GLU A 123 -0.97 27.86 -10.16
C GLU A 123 -1.33 26.66 -9.31
N SER A 124 -2.48 26.75 -8.68
CA SER A 124 -3.11 25.64 -7.96
C SER A 124 -3.86 24.76 -8.96
N ALA A 125 -3.24 23.66 -9.37
CA ALA A 125 -3.97 22.56 -9.98
C ALA A 125 -4.37 21.58 -8.87
N THR A 126 -5.58 21.74 -8.35
CA THR A 126 -6.22 20.74 -7.50
C THR A 126 -6.72 19.61 -8.40
N PRO A 127 -6.32 18.34 -8.20
CA PRO A 127 -6.99 17.23 -8.85
C PRO A 127 -8.32 17.04 -8.13
N ALA A 128 -9.43 17.38 -8.79
CA ALA A 128 -10.76 17.00 -8.35
C ALA A 128 -10.88 15.47 -8.46
N GLY A 129 -10.79 14.80 -7.33
CA GLY A 129 -11.23 13.41 -7.19
C GLY A 129 -12.73 13.35 -7.44
N THR A 130 -13.14 12.83 -8.58
CA THR A 130 -14.54 12.47 -8.82
C THR A 130 -14.89 11.32 -7.89
N ASP A 131 -15.77 11.58 -6.94
CA ASP A 131 -16.37 10.59 -6.04
C ASP A 131 -17.21 9.63 -6.92
N ARG A 132 -16.63 8.50 -7.31
CA ARG A 132 -17.33 7.46 -8.09
C ARG A 132 -18.20 6.66 -7.15
N THR A 133 -19.48 6.55 -7.49
CA THR A 133 -20.43 5.69 -6.75
C THR A 133 -20.07 4.20 -6.98
N ASP A 134 -20.40 3.34 -6.02
CA ASP A 134 -20.19 1.87 -6.11
C ASP A 134 -20.88 1.26 -7.37
N HIS A 135 -21.89 1.94 -7.90
CA HIS A 135 -22.63 1.58 -9.11
C HIS A 135 -21.82 1.82 -10.39
N ASP A 136 -20.98 2.87 -10.43
CA ASP A 136 -20.13 3.16 -11.58
C ASP A 136 -18.95 2.20 -11.69
N ARG A 137 -18.54 1.57 -10.58
CA ARG A 137 -17.43 0.60 -10.54
C ARG A 137 -17.76 -0.73 -11.16
N LYS A 138 -19.04 -1.12 -11.15
CA LYS A 138 -19.53 -2.36 -11.75
C LYS A 138 -20.07 -2.19 -13.18
N ALA A 139 -19.96 -1.00 -13.75
CA ALA A 139 -20.28 -0.75 -15.14
C ALA A 139 -19.12 -1.25 -16.04
N VAL A 140 -19.42 -2.15 -16.96
CA VAL A 140 -18.49 -2.68 -17.95
C VAL A 140 -18.95 -2.28 -19.35
N TYR A 141 -18.04 -1.69 -20.14
CA TYR A 141 -18.29 -1.43 -21.55
C TYR A 141 -17.62 -2.53 -22.37
N LEU A 142 -18.42 -3.24 -23.16
CA LEU A 142 -17.97 -4.34 -24.02
C LEU A 142 -17.95 -3.89 -25.47
N LEU A 143 -16.76 -3.75 -26.02
CA LEU A 143 -16.50 -3.42 -27.43
C LEU A 143 -16.30 -4.71 -28.22
N GLU A 144 -17.39 -5.21 -28.84
CA GLU A 144 -17.40 -6.47 -29.59
C GLU A 144 -18.34 -6.38 -30.79
N THR A 145 -17.87 -6.87 -31.94
CA THR A 145 -18.63 -6.89 -33.18
C THR A 145 -19.54 -8.12 -33.35
N ASP A 146 -19.17 -9.23 -32.68
CA ASP A 146 -20.01 -10.43 -32.68
C ASP A 146 -21.11 -10.30 -31.62
N ALA A 147 -22.33 -10.07 -32.07
CA ALA A 147 -23.48 -9.87 -31.19
C ALA A 147 -23.83 -11.13 -30.35
N ALA A 148 -23.53 -12.34 -30.83
CA ALA A 148 -23.80 -13.57 -30.12
C ALA A 148 -22.81 -13.72 -28.94
N LEU A 149 -21.52 -13.52 -29.21
CA LEU A 149 -20.47 -13.52 -28.19
C LEU A 149 -20.67 -12.41 -27.15
N ALA A 150 -21.01 -11.20 -27.62
CA ALA A 150 -21.28 -10.07 -26.73
C ALA A 150 -22.46 -10.34 -25.78
N SER A 151 -23.55 -10.92 -26.31
CA SER A 151 -24.71 -11.29 -25.49
C SER A 151 -24.38 -12.37 -24.46
N ASP A 152 -23.61 -13.38 -24.84
CA ASP A 152 -23.19 -14.46 -23.95
C ASP A 152 -22.33 -13.93 -22.78
N ILE A 153 -21.29 -13.13 -23.09
CA ILE A 153 -20.43 -12.50 -22.08
C ILE A 153 -21.27 -11.59 -21.15
N ALA A 154 -22.13 -10.73 -21.71
CA ALA A 154 -22.96 -9.82 -20.93
C ALA A 154 -23.91 -10.57 -19.99
N GLN A 155 -24.53 -11.64 -20.47
CA GLN A 155 -25.40 -12.49 -19.64
C GLN A 155 -24.63 -13.11 -18.47
N HIS A 156 -23.45 -13.67 -18.73
CA HIS A 156 -22.63 -14.26 -17.67
C HIS A 156 -22.15 -13.22 -16.65
N LEU A 157 -21.72 -12.04 -17.09
CA LEU A 157 -21.31 -10.96 -16.18
C LEU A 157 -22.46 -10.44 -15.32
N SER A 158 -23.70 -10.48 -15.82
CA SER A 158 -24.88 -10.08 -15.03
C SER A 158 -25.12 -10.96 -13.79
N PHE A 159 -24.74 -12.25 -13.82
CA PHE A 159 -24.78 -13.13 -12.64
C PHE A 159 -23.87 -12.67 -11.50
N PHE A 160 -22.85 -11.88 -11.83
CA PHE A 160 -21.89 -11.30 -10.89
C PHE A 160 -22.13 -9.81 -10.60
N ASN A 161 -23.37 -9.34 -10.83
CA ASN A 161 -23.77 -7.95 -10.60
C ASN A 161 -22.99 -6.90 -11.42
N TYR A 162 -22.42 -7.27 -12.59
CA TYR A 162 -21.88 -6.32 -13.53
C TYR A 162 -22.97 -5.80 -14.46
N GLU A 163 -23.01 -4.48 -14.65
CA GLU A 163 -23.86 -3.81 -15.64
C GLU A 163 -23.06 -3.68 -16.94
N THR A 164 -23.35 -4.54 -17.92
CA THR A 164 -22.61 -4.58 -19.18
C THR A 164 -23.36 -3.86 -20.28
N SER A 165 -22.74 -2.83 -20.87
CA SER A 165 -23.22 -2.15 -22.08
C SER A 165 -22.38 -2.58 -23.27
N VAL A 166 -23.05 -3.05 -24.35
CA VAL A 166 -22.38 -3.57 -25.54
C VAL A 166 -22.32 -2.50 -26.63
N TYR A 167 -21.15 -2.33 -27.22
CA TYR A 167 -20.90 -1.39 -28.30
C TYR A 167 -20.24 -2.12 -29.49
N PRO A 168 -20.82 -2.06 -30.68
CA PRO A 168 -20.23 -2.68 -31.88
C PRO A 168 -19.08 -1.85 -32.45
N THR A 169 -18.97 -0.57 -32.12
CA THR A 169 -17.94 0.34 -32.62
C THR A 169 -17.29 1.16 -31.50
N ALA A 170 -16.01 1.51 -31.69
CA ALA A 170 -15.29 2.37 -30.74
C ALA A 170 -15.93 3.78 -30.62
N VAL A 171 -16.47 4.31 -31.73
CA VAL A 171 -17.10 5.64 -31.76
C VAL A 171 -18.32 5.71 -30.84
N GLU A 172 -19.20 4.70 -30.90
CA GLU A 172 -20.40 4.63 -30.05
C GLU A 172 -20.02 4.50 -28.56
N MET A 173 -18.98 3.70 -28.27
CA MET A 173 -18.45 3.56 -26.92
C MET A 173 -17.87 4.88 -26.39
N GLU A 174 -17.06 5.59 -27.19
CA GLU A 174 -16.49 6.88 -26.83
C GLU A 174 -17.56 7.94 -26.59
N GLU A 175 -18.63 7.94 -27.38
CA GLU A 175 -19.75 8.84 -27.19
C GLU A 175 -20.48 8.56 -25.85
N ALA A 176 -20.69 7.28 -25.52
CA ALA A 176 -21.25 6.87 -24.24
C ALA A 176 -20.33 7.26 -23.05
N MET A 177 -19.02 7.16 -23.21
CA MET A 177 -18.04 7.54 -22.19
C MET A 177 -18.04 9.03 -21.87
N ARG A 178 -18.52 9.89 -22.75
CA ARG A 178 -18.68 11.33 -22.47
C ARG A 178 -19.78 11.59 -21.42
N SER A 179 -20.76 10.72 -21.33
CA SER A 179 -21.87 10.82 -20.36
C SER A 179 -21.59 10.03 -19.08
N ARG A 180 -21.01 8.84 -19.19
CA ARG A 180 -20.69 7.95 -18.05
C ARG A 180 -19.44 7.15 -18.35
N LEU A 181 -18.45 7.18 -17.44
CA LEU A 181 -17.25 6.37 -17.56
C LEU A 181 -17.49 4.97 -16.94
N PRO A 182 -17.10 3.88 -17.64
CA PRO A 182 -17.18 2.54 -17.09
C PRO A 182 -16.12 2.31 -16.01
N GLY A 183 -16.31 1.28 -15.19
CA GLY A 183 -15.28 0.76 -14.29
C GLY A 183 -14.15 0.08 -15.05
N VAL A 184 -14.51 -0.71 -16.10
CA VAL A 184 -13.56 -1.45 -16.95
C VAL A 184 -14.10 -1.49 -18.38
N ILE A 185 -13.20 -1.52 -19.35
CA ILE A 185 -13.49 -1.77 -20.76
C ILE A 185 -13.07 -3.21 -21.09
N LEU A 186 -13.99 -4.00 -21.69
CA LEU A 186 -13.67 -5.23 -22.38
C LEU A 186 -13.66 -4.97 -23.88
N ALA A 187 -12.60 -5.31 -24.59
CA ALA A 187 -12.49 -5.05 -26.03
C ALA A 187 -11.96 -6.27 -26.78
N ASN A 188 -12.51 -6.55 -27.94
CA ASN A 188 -11.90 -7.50 -28.87
C ASN A 188 -10.53 -6.99 -29.31
N ALA A 189 -9.52 -7.84 -29.31
CA ALA A 189 -8.14 -7.48 -29.65
C ALA A 189 -7.96 -6.97 -31.09
N SER A 190 -8.94 -7.15 -31.96
CA SER A 190 -8.95 -6.54 -33.30
C SER A 190 -8.94 -5.00 -33.25
N PHE A 191 -9.46 -4.41 -32.15
CA PHE A 191 -9.43 -2.97 -31.93
C PHE A 191 -8.07 -2.46 -31.44
N ALA A 192 -7.22 -3.30 -30.83
CA ALA A 192 -5.86 -2.94 -30.42
C ALA A 192 -4.97 -2.57 -31.64
N LYS A 193 -5.17 -3.24 -32.78
CA LYS A 193 -4.41 -2.99 -34.02
C LYS A 193 -4.69 -1.65 -34.70
N ARG A 194 -5.77 -0.97 -34.31
CA ARG A 194 -6.19 0.33 -34.88
C ARG A 194 -5.77 1.54 -34.04
N GLY A 195 -4.76 1.39 -33.16
CA GLY A 195 -4.27 2.49 -32.34
C GLY A 195 -4.82 2.54 -30.90
N GLY A 196 -5.57 1.53 -30.49
CA GLY A 196 -6.22 1.47 -29.17
C GLY A 196 -7.67 1.97 -29.18
N CYS A 197 -8.38 1.70 -28.10
CA CYS A 197 -9.80 2.06 -27.98
C CYS A 197 -10.04 3.57 -27.75
N LEU A 198 -9.00 4.38 -27.58
CA LEU A 198 -9.09 5.79 -27.16
C LEU A 198 -8.04 6.65 -27.88
N GLU A 199 -8.28 6.98 -29.16
CA GLU A 199 -7.55 8.02 -29.87
C GLU A 199 -8.21 9.40 -29.64
N GLY A 200 -7.90 10.06 -28.51
CA GLY A 200 -8.39 11.39 -28.24
C GLY A 200 -7.68 12.07 -27.09
N GLU A 201 -7.01 13.20 -27.38
CA GLU A 201 -6.20 14.00 -26.44
C GLU A 201 -6.94 14.61 -25.21
N LYS A 202 -8.16 14.17 -24.87
CA LYS A 202 -9.00 14.86 -23.87
C LYS A 202 -9.52 14.00 -22.71
N CYS A 203 -9.27 12.71 -22.65
CA CYS A 203 -9.68 11.93 -21.48
C CYS A 203 -8.63 11.99 -20.38
N ARG A 204 -8.91 12.71 -19.33
CA ARG A 204 -8.08 12.86 -18.11
C ARG A 204 -7.95 11.54 -17.31
N TYR A 205 -8.75 10.54 -17.65
CA TYR A 205 -8.77 9.20 -17.05
C TYR A 205 -9.13 8.17 -18.12
N ILE A 206 -8.28 7.15 -18.28
CA ILE A 206 -8.51 6.00 -19.16
C ILE A 206 -8.93 4.84 -18.24
N PRO A 207 -10.16 4.28 -18.41
CA PRO A 207 -10.56 3.09 -17.66
C PRO A 207 -9.64 1.91 -17.97
N PRO A 208 -9.39 1.01 -16.99
CA PRO A 208 -8.67 -0.23 -17.26
C PRO A 208 -9.29 -1.00 -18.43
N THR A 209 -8.43 -1.53 -19.29
CA THR A 209 -8.88 -2.21 -20.52
C THR A 209 -8.39 -3.65 -20.56
N VAL A 210 -9.33 -4.58 -20.77
CA VAL A 210 -9.07 -6.01 -20.93
C VAL A 210 -9.35 -6.42 -22.38
N TYR A 211 -8.37 -7.05 -23.02
CA TYR A 211 -8.52 -7.52 -24.39
C TYR A 211 -8.92 -8.99 -24.47
N LEU A 212 -9.86 -9.30 -25.37
CA LEU A 212 -10.33 -10.65 -25.68
C LEU A 212 -9.93 -11.01 -27.11
N SER A 213 -9.44 -12.24 -27.37
CA SER A 213 -9.04 -12.68 -28.71
C SER A 213 -9.17 -14.18 -28.89
N ASP A 214 -9.50 -14.61 -30.10
CA ASP A 214 -9.44 -16.03 -30.51
C ASP A 214 -7.99 -16.55 -30.59
N SER A 215 -7.01 -15.66 -30.71
CA SER A 215 -5.59 -15.98 -30.82
C SER A 215 -4.78 -15.54 -29.62
N GLY A 216 -4.14 -16.48 -28.96
CA GLY A 216 -3.24 -16.22 -27.81
C GLY A 216 -1.78 -16.02 -28.20
N THR A 217 -1.44 -15.69 -29.45
CA THR A 217 -0.06 -15.50 -29.91
C THR A 217 0.63 -14.33 -29.19
N ILE A 218 1.95 -14.39 -29.13
CA ILE A 218 2.76 -13.30 -28.54
C ILE A 218 2.52 -11.98 -29.28
N GLU A 219 2.33 -12.02 -30.59
CA GLU A 219 2.05 -10.83 -31.42
C GLU A 219 0.76 -10.14 -30.98
N THR A 220 -0.34 -10.91 -30.84
CA THR A 220 -1.64 -10.37 -30.41
C THR A 220 -1.56 -9.80 -28.97
N ARG A 221 -0.82 -10.47 -28.08
CA ARG A 221 -0.59 -9.98 -26.72
C ARG A 221 0.22 -8.69 -26.70
N LEU A 222 1.25 -8.58 -27.55
CA LEU A 222 2.07 -7.36 -27.68
C LEU A 222 1.24 -6.20 -28.23
N ASP A 223 0.35 -6.46 -29.20
CA ASP A 223 -0.55 -5.42 -29.74
C ASP A 223 -1.49 -4.90 -28.63
N ALA A 224 -2.04 -5.79 -27.80
CA ALA A 224 -2.86 -5.42 -26.66
C ALA A 224 -2.09 -4.57 -25.62
N VAL A 225 -0.86 -4.97 -25.27
CA VAL A 225 0.00 -4.20 -24.35
C VAL A 225 0.35 -2.81 -24.91
N ARG A 226 0.69 -2.74 -26.21
CA ARG A 226 0.99 -1.45 -26.88
C ARG A 226 -0.22 -0.53 -26.95
N ALA A 227 -1.42 -1.10 -26.99
CA ALA A 227 -2.68 -0.38 -26.95
C ALA A 227 -3.11 0.00 -25.50
N GLY A 228 -2.27 -0.23 -24.49
CA GLY A 228 -2.54 0.11 -23.10
C GLY A 228 -3.45 -0.88 -22.36
N GLY A 229 -3.50 -2.16 -22.81
CA GLY A 229 -4.29 -3.19 -22.15
C GLY A 229 -3.69 -3.63 -20.81
N ASP A 230 -4.53 -3.70 -19.77
CA ASP A 230 -4.19 -4.15 -18.43
C ASP A 230 -4.24 -5.66 -18.26
N ALA A 231 -5.07 -6.35 -19.07
CA ALA A 231 -5.15 -7.80 -19.12
C ALA A 231 -5.53 -8.32 -20.52
N PHE A 232 -5.29 -9.61 -20.74
CA PHE A 232 -5.56 -10.28 -22.02
C PHE A 232 -6.05 -11.69 -21.77
N PHE A 233 -7.18 -12.06 -22.43
CA PHE A 233 -7.76 -13.40 -22.38
C PHE A 233 -7.91 -13.99 -23.78
N THR A 234 -7.76 -15.31 -23.85
CA THR A 234 -8.09 -16.08 -25.07
C THR A 234 -9.51 -16.63 -24.98
N LEU A 235 -10.23 -16.59 -26.11
CA LEU A 235 -11.56 -17.18 -26.22
C LEU A 235 -11.45 -18.71 -26.46
N PRO A 236 -12.35 -19.52 -25.89
CA PRO A 236 -13.42 -19.14 -24.96
C PRO A 236 -12.87 -18.74 -23.59
N VAL A 237 -13.37 -17.64 -23.03
CA VAL A 237 -12.89 -17.11 -21.75
C VAL A 237 -13.51 -17.87 -20.57
N ASP A 238 -12.70 -18.21 -19.55
CA ASP A 238 -13.24 -18.60 -18.25
C ASP A 238 -13.83 -17.36 -17.56
N ILE A 239 -15.15 -17.35 -17.45
CA ILE A 239 -15.90 -16.22 -16.87
C ILE A 239 -15.48 -15.95 -15.42
N ASN A 240 -15.08 -16.97 -14.66
CA ASN A 240 -14.64 -16.75 -13.28
C ASN A 240 -13.30 -16.01 -13.23
N GLU A 241 -12.35 -16.39 -14.10
CA GLU A 241 -11.06 -15.72 -14.23
C GLU A 241 -11.23 -14.28 -14.75
N LEU A 242 -12.14 -14.09 -15.71
CA LEU A 242 -12.48 -12.76 -16.19
C LEU A 242 -13.05 -11.89 -15.08
N VAL A 243 -14.03 -12.40 -14.32
CA VAL A 243 -14.65 -11.67 -13.19
C VAL A 243 -13.62 -11.37 -12.10
N ASP A 244 -12.72 -12.31 -11.76
CA ASP A 244 -11.63 -12.07 -10.81
C ASP A 244 -10.72 -10.91 -11.27
N THR A 245 -10.44 -10.84 -12.57
CA THR A 245 -9.65 -9.75 -13.16
C THR A 245 -10.42 -8.42 -13.15
N LEU A 246 -11.72 -8.44 -13.51
CA LEU A 246 -12.57 -7.26 -13.46
C LEU A 246 -12.72 -6.72 -12.04
N ASP A 247 -12.90 -7.59 -11.04
CA ASP A 247 -12.96 -7.20 -9.63
C ASP A 247 -11.66 -6.52 -9.21
N ASN A 248 -10.49 -7.09 -9.55
CA ASN A 248 -9.19 -6.52 -9.25
C ASN A 248 -8.98 -5.15 -9.92
N LEU A 249 -9.33 -5.01 -11.19
CA LEU A 249 -9.17 -3.77 -11.95
C LEU A 249 -10.17 -2.69 -11.50
N SER A 250 -11.40 -3.07 -11.14
CA SER A 250 -12.43 -2.15 -10.64
C SER A 250 -12.14 -1.67 -9.22
N LEU A 251 -11.53 -2.52 -8.37
CA LEU A 251 -11.13 -2.19 -7.00
C LEU A 251 -9.89 -1.29 -6.95
N ASN A 252 -8.99 -1.36 -7.93
CA ASN A 252 -7.80 -0.51 -8.03
C ASN A 252 -8.13 0.99 -8.20
N ALA A 253 -9.39 1.36 -8.46
CA ALA A 253 -9.82 2.76 -8.54
C ALA A 253 -9.91 3.46 -7.18
N VAL A 254 -9.91 2.75 -6.04
CA VAL A 254 -9.77 3.31 -4.68
C VAL A 254 -8.96 2.32 -3.84
N GLU A 255 -7.66 2.25 -4.11
CA GLU A 255 -6.75 1.66 -3.13
C GLU A 255 -6.69 2.56 -1.90
N ASP A 256 -6.72 1.95 -0.70
CA ASP A 256 -6.36 2.65 0.52
C ASP A 256 -5.00 3.32 0.33
N PRO A 257 -4.85 4.59 0.70
CA PRO A 257 -3.59 5.30 0.52
C PRO A 257 -2.45 4.54 1.20
N TYR A 258 -1.29 4.48 0.54
CA TYR A 258 -0.10 3.80 1.05
C TYR A 258 0.33 4.38 2.38
N ARG A 259 0.55 3.55 3.40
CA ARG A 259 1.00 3.99 4.72
C ARG A 259 2.51 3.98 4.82
N VAL A 260 3.09 5.17 4.89
CA VAL A 260 4.54 5.40 4.94
C VAL A 260 4.94 5.96 6.30
N LEU A 261 5.85 5.30 7.00
CA LEU A 261 6.45 5.82 8.24
C LEU A 261 7.83 6.38 7.93
N VAL A 262 8.03 7.66 8.22
CA VAL A 262 9.33 8.33 8.13
C VAL A 262 9.97 8.36 9.52
N VAL A 263 11.20 7.87 9.66
CA VAL A 263 12.00 7.90 10.89
C VAL A 263 13.24 8.74 10.62
N GLU A 264 13.25 9.94 11.18
CA GLU A 264 14.26 10.97 10.96
C GLU A 264 14.33 11.84 12.21
N ASP A 265 15.49 12.04 12.79
CA ASP A 265 15.65 12.82 14.04
C ASP A 265 15.48 14.33 13.83
N ASP A 266 15.77 14.83 12.64
CA ASP A 266 15.49 16.21 12.28
C ASP A 266 14.01 16.40 11.97
N PHE A 267 13.33 17.19 12.82
CA PHE A 267 11.90 17.45 12.70
C PHE A 267 11.53 18.10 11.36
N GLU A 268 12.36 19.03 10.85
CA GLU A 268 12.09 19.75 9.61
C GLU A 268 12.17 18.78 8.42
N GLN A 269 13.17 17.90 8.39
CA GLN A 269 13.31 16.89 7.33
C GLN A 269 12.20 15.83 7.42
N ALA A 270 11.91 15.31 8.62
CA ALA A 270 10.85 14.33 8.85
C ALA A 270 9.50 14.84 8.34
N MET A 271 9.16 16.08 8.67
CA MET A 271 7.91 16.72 8.25
C MET A 271 7.90 17.00 6.74
N TYR A 272 9.01 17.41 6.16
CA TYR A 272 9.13 17.64 4.71
C TYR A 272 8.85 16.35 3.93
N TYR A 273 9.51 15.24 4.26
CA TYR A 273 9.27 13.95 3.61
C TYR A 273 7.82 13.48 3.78
N ALA A 274 7.25 13.63 4.98
CA ALA A 274 5.86 13.26 5.22
C ALA A 274 4.89 14.08 4.37
N LEU A 275 5.07 15.40 4.26
CA LEU A 275 4.22 16.28 3.46
C LEU A 275 4.36 15.97 1.95
N LEU A 276 5.57 15.71 1.48
CA LEU A 276 5.83 15.34 0.09
C LEU A 276 5.07 14.05 -0.30
N LEU A 277 5.12 13.04 0.56
CA LEU A 277 4.40 11.78 0.35
C LEU A 277 2.88 11.98 0.45
N GLN A 278 2.40 12.83 1.36
CA GLN A 278 0.98 13.18 1.47
C GLN A 278 0.48 13.93 0.23
N GLN A 279 1.29 14.82 -0.35
CA GLN A 279 0.96 15.50 -1.62
C GLN A 279 0.82 14.51 -2.78
N ALA A 280 1.59 13.41 -2.75
CA ALA A 280 1.49 12.31 -3.70
C ALA A 280 0.32 11.33 -3.42
N GLY A 281 -0.58 11.66 -2.48
CA GLY A 281 -1.77 10.86 -2.16
C GLY A 281 -1.50 9.71 -1.18
N MET A 282 -0.34 9.67 -0.52
CA MET A 282 -0.01 8.64 0.48
C MET A 282 -0.42 9.11 1.89
N GLN A 283 -0.68 8.17 2.78
CA GLN A 283 -0.82 8.45 4.21
C GLN A 283 0.56 8.34 4.85
N ALA A 284 1.19 9.48 5.13
CA ALA A 284 2.51 9.51 5.73
C ALA A 284 2.44 10.00 7.19
N SER A 285 3.18 9.33 8.06
CA SER A 285 3.44 9.70 9.45
C SER A 285 4.94 9.77 9.67
N PHE A 286 5.40 10.55 10.65
CA PHE A 286 6.82 10.64 10.96
C PHE A 286 7.11 10.46 12.46
N LEU A 287 8.33 10.05 12.76
CA LEU A 287 8.85 9.79 14.09
C LEU A 287 10.24 10.43 14.19
N THR A 288 10.42 11.36 15.15
CA THR A 288 11.72 12.02 15.40
C THR A 288 12.54 11.39 16.51
N ASN A 289 11.92 10.57 17.34
CA ASN A 289 12.63 9.83 18.39
C ASN A 289 12.64 8.34 18.03
N PRO A 290 13.76 7.78 17.53
CA PRO A 290 13.85 6.40 17.07
C PRO A 290 13.53 5.37 18.15
N MET A 291 13.80 5.68 19.43
CA MET A 291 13.53 4.79 20.57
C MET A 291 12.04 4.51 20.79
N LYS A 292 11.16 5.28 20.17
CA LYS A 292 9.70 5.11 20.25
C LYS A 292 9.08 4.37 19.05
N ILE A 293 9.89 3.75 18.19
CA ILE A 293 9.43 3.14 16.92
C ILE A 293 8.33 2.10 17.09
N MET A 294 8.33 1.35 18.19
CA MET A 294 7.35 0.29 18.43
C MET A 294 5.90 0.79 18.46
N LYS A 295 5.69 2.03 18.91
CA LYS A 295 4.34 2.61 18.97
C LYS A 295 3.73 2.84 17.59
N PRO A 296 4.35 3.60 16.67
CA PRO A 296 3.78 3.78 15.34
C PRO A 296 3.75 2.47 14.52
N LEU A 297 4.64 1.52 14.73
CA LEU A 297 4.56 0.23 14.07
C LEU A 297 3.23 -0.48 14.37
N VAL A 298 2.76 -0.44 15.63
CA VAL A 298 1.52 -1.11 16.05
C VAL A 298 0.27 -0.26 15.77
N GLU A 299 0.34 1.06 15.96
CA GLU A 299 -0.83 1.93 15.82
C GLU A 299 -1.09 2.35 14.37
N PHE A 300 -0.04 2.65 13.62
CA PHE A 300 -0.12 3.14 12.24
C PHE A 300 -0.04 2.01 11.21
N LEU A 301 0.61 0.88 11.53
CA LEU A 301 0.80 -0.30 10.67
C LEU A 301 1.38 0.08 9.29
N PRO A 302 2.60 0.63 9.23
CA PRO A 302 3.18 1.11 7.98
C PRO A 302 3.38 -0.03 6.98
N GLU A 303 3.29 0.29 5.70
CA GLU A 303 3.55 -0.61 4.58
C GLU A 303 4.96 -0.43 4.02
N ILE A 304 5.64 0.66 4.40
CA ILE A 304 7.05 0.93 4.15
C ILE A 304 7.57 1.88 5.23
N ILE A 305 8.84 1.72 5.58
CA ILE A 305 9.55 2.59 6.51
C ILE A 305 10.67 3.28 5.76
N LEU A 306 10.67 4.61 5.73
CA LEU A 306 11.81 5.43 5.32
C LEU A 306 12.59 5.79 6.58
N MET A 307 13.87 5.48 6.63
CA MET A 307 14.65 5.57 7.85
C MET A 307 16.00 6.24 7.59
N ASP A 308 16.30 7.30 8.35
CA ASP A 308 17.65 7.87 8.32
C ASP A 308 18.66 6.88 8.88
N ILE A 309 19.85 6.89 8.29
CA ILE A 309 20.98 6.07 8.76
C ILE A 309 21.60 6.66 10.02
N HIS A 310 21.74 7.98 10.08
CA HIS A 310 22.51 8.68 11.11
C HIS A 310 21.58 9.42 12.08
N MET A 311 21.24 8.75 13.17
CA MET A 311 20.44 9.32 14.26
C MET A 311 21.22 9.34 15.59
N PRO A 312 20.95 10.27 16.52
CA PRO A 312 21.78 10.49 17.71
C PRO A 312 21.88 9.30 18.67
N GLU A 313 20.79 8.56 18.90
CA GLU A 313 20.71 7.51 19.93
C GLU A 313 21.03 6.12 19.39
N CYS A 314 20.76 5.89 18.10
CA CYS A 314 21.06 4.64 17.41
C CYS A 314 21.15 4.89 15.90
N THR A 315 21.90 4.05 15.20
CA THR A 315 21.92 4.08 13.74
C THR A 315 20.62 3.48 13.17
N GLY A 316 20.23 3.92 11.97
CA GLY A 316 19.10 3.32 11.27
C GLY A 316 19.25 1.83 11.06
N ALA A 317 20.50 1.36 10.82
CA ALA A 317 20.83 -0.07 10.68
C ALA A 317 20.53 -0.88 11.95
N GLU A 318 20.89 -0.36 13.12
CA GLU A 318 20.58 -0.98 14.43
C GLU A 318 19.06 -1.01 14.64
N LEU A 319 18.39 0.09 14.35
CA LEU A 319 16.93 0.19 14.50
C LEU A 319 16.20 -0.76 13.53
N ALA A 320 16.66 -0.88 12.29
CA ALA A 320 16.14 -1.86 11.33
C ALA A 320 16.26 -3.29 11.86
N SER A 321 17.41 -3.65 12.48
CA SER A 321 17.60 -4.96 13.12
C SER A 321 16.57 -5.20 14.24
N VAL A 322 16.23 -4.19 15.03
CA VAL A 322 15.20 -4.28 16.07
C VAL A 322 13.82 -4.52 15.46
N VAL A 323 13.48 -3.81 14.39
CA VAL A 323 12.21 -4.01 13.66
C VAL A 323 12.12 -5.42 13.09
N ARG A 324 13.22 -5.96 12.52
CA ARG A 324 13.28 -7.32 11.95
C ARG A 324 13.10 -8.43 13.00
N GLN A 325 13.39 -8.17 14.27
CA GLN A 325 13.12 -9.12 15.37
C GLN A 325 11.61 -9.31 15.64
N GLN A 326 10.79 -8.39 15.17
CA GLN A 326 9.33 -8.47 15.34
C GLN A 326 8.71 -9.22 14.15
N THR A 327 8.19 -10.41 14.38
CA THR A 327 7.60 -11.28 13.35
C THR A 327 6.52 -10.57 12.51
N ALA A 328 5.73 -9.68 13.13
CA ALA A 328 4.67 -8.94 12.45
C ALA A 328 5.19 -7.94 11.41
N PHE A 329 6.44 -7.47 11.54
CA PHE A 329 7.02 -6.40 10.69
C PHE A 329 8.25 -6.87 9.89
N VAL A 330 8.60 -8.17 9.97
CA VAL A 330 9.79 -8.72 9.30
C VAL A 330 9.77 -8.51 7.78
N SER A 331 8.60 -8.45 7.15
CA SER A 331 8.43 -8.29 5.71
C SER A 331 8.19 -6.84 5.26
N VAL A 332 8.01 -5.89 6.20
CA VAL A 332 7.78 -4.48 5.85
C VAL A 332 9.05 -3.90 5.23
N PRO A 333 9.02 -3.33 4.01
CA PRO A 333 10.20 -2.74 3.39
C PRO A 333 10.78 -1.61 4.25
N ILE A 334 12.09 -1.63 4.45
CA ILE A 334 12.84 -0.55 5.10
C ILE A 334 13.79 0.05 4.06
N VAL A 335 13.60 1.31 3.75
CA VAL A 335 14.42 2.07 2.81
C VAL A 335 15.20 3.11 3.58
N PHE A 336 16.52 3.05 3.50
CA PHE A 336 17.36 4.04 4.15
C PHE A 336 17.43 5.34 3.34
N LEU A 337 17.29 6.45 4.04
CA LEU A 337 17.59 7.79 3.53
C LEU A 337 19.05 8.11 3.89
N SER A 338 19.87 8.43 2.91
CA SER A 338 21.28 8.67 3.14
C SER A 338 21.85 9.72 2.20
N ALA A 339 22.67 10.63 2.74
CA ALA A 339 23.55 11.47 1.96
C ALA A 339 24.89 10.77 1.64
N GLU A 340 25.13 9.58 2.18
CA GLU A 340 26.38 8.82 2.05
C GLU A 340 26.54 8.26 0.64
N GLU A 341 27.71 8.46 0.04
CA GLU A 341 28.09 7.95 -1.28
C GLU A 341 28.92 6.65 -1.20
N ASP A 342 29.44 6.32 0.00
CA ASP A 342 30.29 5.13 0.19
C ASP A 342 29.48 3.83 0.04
N ALA A 343 29.79 3.10 -1.03
CA ALA A 343 29.17 1.82 -1.34
C ALA A 343 29.39 0.76 -0.24
N GLY A 344 30.51 0.79 0.47
CA GLY A 344 30.82 -0.16 1.55
C GLY A 344 29.93 0.05 2.78
N LYS A 345 29.65 1.30 3.16
CA LYS A 345 28.74 1.61 4.25
C LYS A 345 27.29 1.26 3.89
N LYS A 346 26.88 1.55 2.65
CA LYS A 346 25.56 1.15 2.14
C LYS A 346 25.36 -0.37 2.21
N LEU A 347 26.35 -1.14 1.74
CA LEU A 347 26.28 -2.61 1.78
C LEU A 347 26.14 -3.16 3.21
N ARG A 348 26.87 -2.61 4.18
CA ARG A 348 26.76 -3.03 5.60
C ARG A 348 25.38 -2.74 6.17
N ALA A 349 24.79 -1.58 5.90
CA ALA A 349 23.46 -1.23 6.36
C ALA A 349 22.38 -2.15 5.75
N MET A 350 22.52 -2.58 4.49
CA MET A 350 21.64 -3.58 3.89
C MET A 350 21.73 -4.95 4.59
N GLN A 351 22.93 -5.39 4.98
CA GLN A 351 23.12 -6.66 5.69
C GLN A 351 22.42 -6.68 7.07
N THR A 352 22.11 -5.53 7.64
CA THR A 352 21.47 -5.39 8.96
C THR A 352 19.96 -5.26 8.91
N GLY A 353 19.31 -5.33 7.72
CA GLY A 353 17.86 -5.41 7.61
C GLY A 353 17.19 -4.36 6.72
N GLY A 354 17.97 -3.51 6.03
CA GLY A 354 17.44 -2.61 5.00
C GLY A 354 17.22 -3.33 3.67
N ASP A 355 16.23 -2.88 2.91
CA ASP A 355 15.89 -3.43 1.59
C ASP A 355 16.41 -2.56 0.45
N ASP A 356 16.65 -1.28 0.70
CA ASP A 356 17.19 -0.36 -0.32
C ASP A 356 17.66 0.96 0.29
N PHE A 357 18.22 1.84 -0.59
CA PHE A 357 18.66 3.19 -0.27
C PHE A 357 18.04 4.21 -1.21
N ILE A 358 17.69 5.36 -0.65
CA ILE A 358 17.37 6.56 -1.42
C ILE A 358 18.34 7.67 -0.97
N ASN A 359 18.95 8.35 -1.95
CA ASN A 359 19.82 9.48 -1.65
C ASN A 359 18.96 10.66 -1.17
N LYS A 360 19.34 11.31 -0.05
CA LYS A 360 18.65 12.52 0.47
C LYS A 360 18.69 13.69 -0.51
N ASN A 361 19.65 13.73 -1.43
CA ASN A 361 19.91 14.81 -2.38
C ASN A 361 19.17 14.66 -3.72
N ILE A 362 18.03 14.02 -3.74
CA ILE A 362 17.25 13.80 -4.96
C ILE A 362 16.04 14.74 -5.04
N ALA A 363 15.64 15.04 -6.28
CA ALA A 363 14.39 15.77 -6.52
C ALA A 363 13.18 15.03 -5.91
N PRO A 364 12.13 15.76 -5.50
CA PRO A 364 10.93 15.19 -4.88
C PRO A 364 10.35 13.99 -5.62
N ASP A 365 10.25 14.04 -6.94
CA ASP A 365 9.71 12.96 -7.77
C ASP A 365 10.55 11.68 -7.68
N HIS A 366 11.85 11.80 -7.43
CA HIS A 366 12.75 10.67 -7.25
C HIS A 366 12.62 9.97 -5.88
N LEU A 367 11.94 10.59 -4.91
CA LEU A 367 11.55 9.93 -3.66
C LEU A 367 10.20 9.19 -3.82
N VAL A 368 9.21 9.87 -4.38
CA VAL A 368 7.83 9.38 -4.45
C VAL A 368 7.73 8.11 -5.31
N THR A 369 8.33 8.12 -6.50
CA THR A 369 8.23 7.00 -7.45
C THR A 369 8.83 5.70 -6.91
N PRO A 370 10.07 5.64 -6.38
CA PRO A 370 10.60 4.42 -5.78
C PRO A 370 9.81 3.92 -4.58
N VAL A 371 9.32 4.83 -3.73
CA VAL A 371 8.48 4.46 -2.58
C VAL A 371 7.19 3.80 -3.07
N LYS A 372 6.50 4.38 -4.03
CA LYS A 372 5.29 3.84 -4.63
C LYS A 372 5.50 2.43 -5.18
N ILE A 373 6.50 2.25 -6.04
CA ILE A 373 6.83 0.94 -6.65
C ILE A 373 7.11 -0.13 -5.56
N LYS A 374 7.82 0.24 -4.49
CA LYS A 374 8.16 -0.72 -3.41
C LYS A 374 6.93 -1.10 -2.60
N VAL A 375 6.06 -0.15 -2.27
CA VAL A 375 4.82 -0.45 -1.55
C VAL A 375 3.88 -1.29 -2.40
N GLU A 376 3.74 -1.01 -3.68
CA GLU A 376 2.95 -1.83 -4.62
C GLU A 376 3.45 -3.28 -4.64
N ARG A 377 4.75 -3.48 -4.82
CA ARG A 377 5.36 -4.82 -4.77
C ARG A 377 5.13 -5.51 -3.43
N TYR A 378 5.28 -4.78 -2.33
CA TYR A 378 5.02 -5.31 -1.00
C TYR A 378 3.56 -5.75 -0.84
N ARG A 379 2.59 -4.92 -1.27
CA ARG A 379 1.16 -5.29 -1.23
C ARG A 379 0.88 -6.56 -2.03
N VAL A 380 1.44 -6.66 -3.24
CA VAL A 380 1.29 -7.85 -4.08
C VAL A 380 1.87 -9.08 -3.39
N LEU A 381 3.12 -9.03 -2.92
CA LEU A 381 3.76 -10.15 -2.22
C LEU A 381 3.00 -10.51 -0.93
N ARG A 382 2.59 -9.51 -0.16
CA ARG A 382 1.79 -9.69 1.04
C ARG A 382 0.45 -10.36 0.74
N SER A 383 -0.21 -9.98 -0.35
CA SER A 383 -1.47 -10.61 -0.74
C SER A 383 -1.29 -12.10 -1.04
N PHE A 384 -0.23 -12.50 -1.74
CA PHE A 384 0.09 -13.93 -1.96
C PHE A 384 0.43 -14.67 -0.66
N MET A 385 1.05 -14.01 0.31
CA MET A 385 1.36 -14.62 1.60
C MET A 385 0.13 -14.75 2.50
N GLU A 386 -0.77 -13.77 2.49
CA GLU A 386 -1.90 -13.66 3.42
C GLU A 386 -3.19 -14.24 2.88
N ARG A 387 -3.37 -14.29 1.55
CA ARG A 387 -4.59 -14.73 0.90
C ARG A 387 -4.46 -16.09 0.25
N ASP A 388 -5.57 -16.81 0.21
CA ASP A 388 -5.72 -18.06 -0.52
C ASP A 388 -5.83 -17.78 -2.03
N SER A 389 -5.02 -18.44 -2.83
CA SER A 389 -4.92 -18.19 -4.27
C SER A 389 -6.19 -18.55 -5.06
N LEU A 390 -7.01 -19.46 -4.55
CA LEU A 390 -8.25 -19.87 -5.21
C LEU A 390 -9.42 -18.93 -4.91
N THR A 391 -9.55 -18.52 -3.64
CA THR A 391 -10.73 -17.80 -3.14
C THR A 391 -10.50 -16.33 -2.89
N GLY A 392 -9.24 -15.86 -2.86
CA GLY A 392 -8.87 -14.48 -2.51
C GLY A 392 -9.09 -14.12 -1.04
N LEU A 393 -9.62 -15.04 -0.22
CA LEU A 393 -9.87 -14.84 1.21
C LEU A 393 -8.58 -14.96 2.03
N LEU A 394 -8.61 -14.51 3.28
CA LEU A 394 -7.47 -14.69 4.18
C LEU A 394 -7.16 -16.16 4.42
N LYS A 395 -5.88 -16.51 4.52
CA LYS A 395 -5.43 -17.83 4.92
C LYS A 395 -5.68 -18.08 6.41
N HIS A 396 -5.75 -19.36 6.79
CA HIS A 396 -5.91 -19.87 8.14
C HIS A 396 -5.06 -19.14 9.22
N SER A 397 -3.76 -18.93 8.96
CA SER A 397 -2.85 -18.29 9.90
C SER A 397 -3.28 -16.84 10.21
N ARG A 398 -3.70 -16.11 9.17
CA ARG A 398 -4.11 -14.71 9.29
C ARG A 398 -5.46 -14.56 9.97
N ILE A 399 -6.44 -15.42 9.67
CA ILE A 399 -7.74 -15.33 10.35
C ILE A 399 -7.63 -15.64 11.85
N LYS A 400 -6.75 -16.55 12.25
CA LYS A 400 -6.43 -16.81 13.66
C LYS A 400 -5.79 -15.60 14.35
N GLU A 401 -4.90 -14.91 13.66
CA GLU A 401 -4.27 -13.70 14.16
C GLU A 401 -5.31 -12.58 14.33
N HIS A 402 -6.15 -12.36 13.33
CA HIS A 402 -7.26 -11.40 13.41
C HIS A 402 -8.20 -11.71 14.58
N LEU A 403 -8.59 -12.96 14.77
CA LEU A 403 -9.46 -13.35 15.88
C LEU A 403 -8.84 -12.97 17.24
N ARG A 404 -7.54 -13.24 17.44
CA ARG A 404 -6.83 -12.85 18.66
C ARG A 404 -6.84 -11.34 18.88
N ASN A 405 -6.57 -10.58 17.83
CA ASN A 405 -6.49 -9.13 17.88
C ASN A 405 -7.86 -8.51 18.17
N GLU A 406 -8.92 -8.97 17.49
CA GLU A 406 -10.27 -8.44 17.66
C GLU A 406 -10.88 -8.81 19.01
N VAL A 407 -10.64 -10.02 19.53
CA VAL A 407 -11.01 -10.39 20.92
C VAL A 407 -10.32 -9.45 21.91
N GLY A 408 -9.02 -9.14 21.70
CA GLY A 408 -8.30 -8.18 22.52
C GLY A 408 -8.86 -6.76 22.43
N ARG A 409 -9.32 -6.33 21.26
CA ARG A 409 -9.98 -5.02 21.07
C ARG A 409 -11.36 -4.98 21.71
N ALA A 410 -12.20 -5.99 21.48
CA ALA A 410 -13.54 -6.11 22.07
C ALA A 410 -13.47 -6.08 23.61
N ARG A 411 -12.52 -6.80 24.21
CA ARG A 411 -12.28 -6.80 25.65
C ARG A 411 -11.98 -5.40 26.20
N ARG A 412 -11.12 -4.63 25.51
CA ARG A 412 -10.76 -3.26 25.95
C ARG A 412 -11.89 -2.24 25.81
N ARG A 413 -12.77 -2.44 24.81
CA ARG A 413 -13.88 -1.51 24.50
C ARG A 413 -15.21 -1.92 25.11
N GLY A 414 -15.31 -3.10 25.72
CA GLY A 414 -16.57 -3.66 26.20
C GLY A 414 -17.53 -4.05 25.06
N GLY A 415 -16.98 -4.35 23.88
CA GLY A 415 -17.76 -4.78 22.71
C GLY A 415 -17.95 -6.28 22.64
N GLU A 416 -18.68 -6.73 21.63
CA GLU A 416 -18.96 -8.13 21.33
C GLU A 416 -18.48 -8.48 19.92
N LEU A 417 -18.21 -9.76 19.66
CA LEU A 417 -17.94 -10.28 18.34
C LEU A 417 -18.41 -11.74 18.25
N ALA A 418 -18.75 -12.19 17.06
CA ALA A 418 -19.04 -13.58 16.77
C ALA A 418 -18.00 -14.16 15.79
N PHE A 419 -17.63 -15.40 16.03
CA PHE A 419 -16.77 -16.21 15.16
C PHE A 419 -17.54 -17.42 14.67
N ALA A 420 -17.50 -17.66 13.37
CA ALA A 420 -18.12 -18.81 12.76
C ALA A 420 -17.09 -19.67 12.05
N MET A 421 -17.19 -21.00 12.25
CA MET A 421 -16.55 -22.01 11.45
C MET A 421 -17.58 -22.62 10.49
N ILE A 422 -17.24 -22.67 9.20
CA ILE A 422 -18.15 -23.08 8.11
C ILE A 422 -17.46 -24.21 7.33
N ASP A 423 -18.25 -25.21 6.90
CA ASP A 423 -17.75 -26.32 6.08
C ASP A 423 -18.79 -26.73 5.03
N ILE A 424 -18.33 -26.91 3.79
CA ILE A 424 -19.22 -27.29 2.66
C ILE A 424 -19.61 -28.75 2.80
N ASP A 425 -20.91 -28.97 2.88
CA ASP A 425 -21.47 -30.32 3.08
C ASP A 425 -21.16 -31.23 1.89
N HIS A 426 -20.61 -32.40 2.19
CA HIS A 426 -20.32 -33.44 1.19
C HIS A 426 -19.38 -33.00 0.05
N PHE A 427 -18.47 -32.05 0.29
CA PHE A 427 -17.58 -31.48 -0.74
C PHE A 427 -16.71 -32.54 -1.44
N LYS A 428 -16.23 -33.54 -0.70
CA LYS A 428 -15.52 -34.67 -1.29
C LYS A 428 -16.35 -35.36 -2.38
N ARG A 429 -17.67 -35.58 -2.13
CA ARG A 429 -18.56 -36.18 -3.14
C ARG A 429 -18.73 -35.31 -4.37
N VAL A 430 -18.71 -33.97 -4.20
CA VAL A 430 -18.71 -33.02 -5.34
C VAL A 430 -17.48 -33.25 -6.21
N ASN A 431 -16.29 -33.29 -5.62
CA ASN A 431 -15.04 -33.54 -6.32
C ASN A 431 -15.02 -34.94 -6.99
N ASP A 432 -15.45 -35.96 -6.27
CA ASP A 432 -15.45 -37.35 -6.79
C ASP A 432 -16.44 -37.53 -7.95
N THR A 433 -17.56 -36.78 -7.97
CA THR A 433 -18.62 -36.89 -9.01
C THR A 433 -18.41 -35.96 -10.19
N HIS A 434 -17.95 -34.73 -9.95
CA HIS A 434 -17.92 -33.66 -10.96
C HIS A 434 -16.50 -33.15 -11.26
N GLY A 435 -15.47 -33.69 -10.58
CA GLY A 435 -14.07 -33.28 -10.74
C GLY A 435 -13.69 -32.04 -9.92
N HIS A 436 -12.38 -31.87 -9.71
CA HIS A 436 -11.82 -30.79 -8.89
C HIS A 436 -12.13 -29.38 -9.41
N LEU A 437 -12.20 -29.20 -10.74
CA LEU A 437 -12.52 -27.89 -11.34
C LEU A 437 -13.93 -27.41 -10.96
N VAL A 438 -14.88 -28.34 -10.83
CA VAL A 438 -16.24 -28.03 -10.37
C VAL A 438 -16.23 -27.73 -8.88
N GLY A 439 -15.47 -28.49 -8.08
CA GLY A 439 -15.23 -28.19 -6.67
C GLY A 439 -14.65 -26.80 -6.44
N ASP A 440 -13.66 -26.39 -7.24
CA ASP A 440 -13.07 -25.05 -7.19
C ASP A 440 -14.11 -23.96 -7.48
N ARG A 441 -15.02 -24.18 -8.43
CA ARG A 441 -16.15 -23.25 -8.70
C ARG A 441 -17.09 -23.14 -7.50
N VAL A 442 -17.38 -24.25 -6.81
CA VAL A 442 -18.20 -24.24 -5.58
C VAL A 442 -17.53 -23.45 -4.46
N LEU A 443 -16.20 -23.63 -4.25
CA LEU A 443 -15.41 -22.86 -3.29
C LEU A 443 -15.41 -21.36 -3.58
N LYS A 444 -15.18 -20.99 -4.84
CA LYS A 444 -15.27 -19.59 -5.30
C LYS A 444 -16.67 -19.01 -5.10
N GLY A 445 -17.71 -19.80 -5.41
CA GLY A 445 -19.11 -19.41 -5.23
C GLY A 445 -19.46 -19.06 -3.78
N LEU A 446 -19.05 -19.90 -2.82
CA LEU A 446 -19.25 -19.61 -1.39
C LEU A 446 -18.44 -18.39 -0.94
N SER A 447 -17.19 -18.30 -1.36
CA SER A 447 -16.33 -17.17 -1.06
C SER A 447 -16.96 -15.84 -1.47
N ARG A 448 -17.46 -15.74 -2.69
CA ARG A 448 -18.16 -14.54 -3.22
C ARG A 448 -19.44 -14.23 -2.46
N LEU A 449 -20.25 -15.25 -2.17
CA LEU A 449 -21.49 -15.06 -1.43
C LEU A 449 -21.23 -14.51 -0.02
N LEU A 450 -20.20 -15.02 0.68
CA LEU A 450 -19.77 -14.49 1.97
C LEU A 450 -19.35 -13.02 1.87
N GLN A 451 -18.49 -12.67 0.88
CA GLN A 451 -18.03 -11.30 0.67
C GLN A 451 -19.15 -10.31 0.32
N GLN A 452 -20.18 -10.76 -0.41
CA GLN A 452 -21.30 -9.92 -0.82
C GLN A 452 -22.33 -9.68 0.28
N ARG A 453 -22.48 -10.64 1.21
CA ARG A 453 -23.53 -10.62 2.23
C ARG A 453 -23.06 -10.14 3.59
N LEU A 454 -21.77 -10.21 3.85
CA LEU A 454 -21.14 -9.71 5.05
C LEU A 454 -20.68 -8.26 4.86
N ARG A 455 -20.50 -7.54 5.96
CA ARG A 455 -20.04 -6.14 5.94
C ARG A 455 -18.56 -6.08 5.55
N LYS A 456 -18.10 -4.96 4.98
CA LYS A 456 -16.68 -4.72 4.69
C LYS A 456 -15.78 -4.80 5.95
N THR A 457 -16.34 -4.58 7.12
CA THR A 457 -15.66 -4.68 8.42
C THR A 457 -15.51 -6.12 8.91
N ASP A 458 -16.33 -7.05 8.41
CA ASP A 458 -16.25 -8.45 8.80
C ASP A 458 -15.05 -9.13 8.11
N ILE A 459 -14.43 -10.06 8.81
CA ILE A 459 -13.18 -10.68 8.36
C ILE A 459 -13.47 -12.11 7.93
N ILE A 460 -13.13 -12.43 6.68
CA ILE A 460 -13.43 -13.72 6.07
C ILE A 460 -12.14 -14.42 5.66
N GLY A 461 -12.03 -15.70 5.95
CA GLY A 461 -10.87 -16.51 5.57
C GLY A 461 -11.24 -17.93 5.14
N ARG A 462 -10.37 -18.52 4.32
CA ARG A 462 -10.38 -19.96 4.05
C ARG A 462 -9.52 -20.65 5.11
N TYR A 463 -10.17 -21.49 5.91
CA TYR A 463 -9.52 -22.13 7.06
C TYR A 463 -8.81 -23.43 6.70
N GLY A 464 -9.32 -24.17 5.73
CA GLY A 464 -8.78 -25.42 5.21
C GLY A 464 -9.40 -25.72 3.84
N GLY A 465 -9.22 -26.92 3.31
CA GLY A 465 -9.70 -27.33 1.99
C GLY A 465 -11.10 -26.81 1.63
N GLU A 466 -12.12 -27.26 2.34
CA GLU A 466 -13.54 -26.87 2.19
C GLU A 466 -14.07 -26.05 3.36
N GLU A 467 -13.17 -25.63 4.27
CA GLU A 467 -13.51 -24.93 5.50
C GLU A 467 -13.27 -23.42 5.36
N PHE A 468 -14.23 -22.63 5.84
CA PHE A 468 -14.17 -21.18 5.90
C PHE A 468 -14.38 -20.70 7.34
N ALA A 469 -13.85 -19.53 7.65
CA ALA A 469 -14.08 -18.88 8.93
C ALA A 469 -14.46 -17.42 8.73
N VAL A 470 -15.34 -16.93 9.61
CA VAL A 470 -15.84 -15.54 9.58
C VAL A 470 -15.75 -14.94 10.97
N ILE A 471 -15.21 -13.73 11.09
CA ILE A 471 -15.27 -12.91 12.30
C ILE A 471 -16.22 -11.74 12.02
N MET A 472 -17.33 -11.69 12.71
CA MET A 472 -18.33 -10.62 12.63
C MET A 472 -18.12 -9.68 13.80
N LEU A 473 -17.71 -8.44 13.50
CA LEU A 473 -17.44 -7.41 14.50
C LEU A 473 -18.75 -6.76 14.98
N ASP A 474 -18.78 -6.35 16.25
CA ASP A 474 -19.94 -5.71 16.89
C ASP A 474 -21.24 -6.48 16.60
N THR A 475 -21.18 -7.82 16.72
CA THR A 475 -22.27 -8.73 16.39
C THR A 475 -22.41 -9.78 17.47
N SER A 476 -23.64 -9.95 17.99
CA SER A 476 -23.95 -10.97 18.96
C SER A 476 -23.97 -12.37 18.33
N GLY A 477 -23.75 -13.42 19.13
CA GLY A 477 -23.86 -14.80 18.66
C GLY A 477 -25.24 -15.10 18.04
N ARG A 478 -26.31 -14.51 18.57
CA ARG A 478 -27.68 -14.69 18.06
C ARG A 478 -27.86 -14.07 16.66
N ASP A 479 -27.36 -12.83 16.47
CA ASP A 479 -27.46 -12.14 15.18
C ASP A 479 -26.59 -12.84 14.14
N ALA A 480 -25.40 -13.32 14.53
CA ALA A 480 -24.52 -14.09 13.68
C ALA A 480 -25.19 -15.37 13.15
N VAL A 481 -25.93 -16.09 14.00
CA VAL A 481 -26.73 -17.26 13.56
C VAL A 481 -27.72 -16.86 12.49
N HIS A 482 -28.46 -15.77 12.69
CA HIS A 482 -29.46 -15.31 11.74
C HIS A 482 -28.86 -14.90 10.39
N ILE A 483 -27.76 -14.15 10.43
CA ILE A 483 -27.03 -13.71 9.23
C ILE A 483 -26.53 -14.93 8.45
N LEU A 484 -25.85 -15.86 9.11
CA LEU A 484 -25.27 -17.03 8.44
C LEU A 484 -26.33 -18.03 7.97
N ASP A 485 -27.45 -18.17 8.65
CA ASP A 485 -28.54 -19.03 8.17
C ASP A 485 -29.18 -18.47 6.89
N GLY A 486 -29.29 -17.15 6.78
CA GLY A 486 -29.69 -16.48 5.54
C GLY A 486 -28.72 -16.74 4.38
N ILE A 487 -27.39 -16.68 4.65
CA ILE A 487 -26.35 -16.99 3.66
C ILE A 487 -26.41 -18.48 3.28
N ARG A 488 -26.52 -19.39 4.26
CA ARG A 488 -26.67 -20.84 4.04
C ARG A 488 -27.87 -21.14 3.14
N SER A 489 -29.00 -20.55 3.44
CA SER A 489 -30.23 -20.73 2.65
C SER A 489 -30.08 -20.21 1.22
N SER A 490 -29.32 -19.14 1.01
CA SER A 490 -29.01 -18.62 -0.32
C SER A 490 -28.08 -19.56 -1.07
N PHE A 491 -26.99 -20.01 -0.42
CA PHE A 491 -26.02 -20.94 -1.01
C PHE A 491 -26.65 -22.24 -1.45
N ALA A 492 -27.52 -22.84 -0.62
CA ALA A 492 -28.22 -24.08 -0.93
C ALA A 492 -29.17 -23.99 -2.15
N ARG A 493 -29.51 -22.76 -2.60
CA ARG A 493 -30.33 -22.52 -3.80
C ARG A 493 -29.51 -22.22 -5.05
N ILE A 494 -28.21 -22.01 -4.92
CA ILE A 494 -27.34 -21.80 -6.07
C ILE A 494 -27.26 -23.11 -6.84
N ARG A 495 -27.54 -23.04 -8.15
CA ARG A 495 -27.41 -24.13 -9.09
C ARG A 495 -25.98 -24.16 -9.63
N HIS A 496 -25.31 -25.27 -9.39
CA HIS A 496 -23.99 -25.52 -9.94
C HIS A 496 -24.10 -26.44 -11.15
N HIS A 497 -23.34 -26.15 -12.22
CA HIS A 497 -23.29 -26.96 -13.43
C HIS A 497 -22.11 -27.92 -13.37
N GLY A 498 -22.37 -29.20 -13.57
CA GLY A 498 -21.34 -30.25 -13.68
C GLY A 498 -21.58 -31.11 -14.89
N ASP A 499 -20.57 -31.89 -15.29
CA ASP A 499 -20.64 -32.77 -16.47
C ASP A 499 -21.78 -33.80 -16.38
N SER A 500 -22.21 -34.15 -15.15
CA SER A 500 -23.31 -35.09 -14.88
C SER A 500 -24.67 -34.41 -14.70
N GLY A 501 -24.77 -33.09 -14.97
CA GLY A 501 -25.98 -32.29 -14.80
C GLY A 501 -25.89 -31.28 -13.65
N ASP A 502 -26.99 -30.58 -13.44
CA ASP A 502 -27.11 -29.55 -12.40
C ASP A 502 -27.23 -30.15 -11.00
N PHE A 503 -26.60 -29.52 -10.01
CA PHE A 503 -26.66 -29.96 -8.63
C PHE A 503 -26.65 -28.77 -7.65
N HIS A 504 -26.99 -29.07 -6.40
CA HIS A 504 -27.01 -28.11 -5.31
C HIS A 504 -26.08 -28.58 -4.18
N VAL A 505 -25.48 -27.61 -3.50
CA VAL A 505 -24.58 -27.84 -2.36
C VAL A 505 -24.99 -26.94 -1.21
N SER A 506 -24.92 -27.46 0.02
CA SER A 506 -25.13 -26.69 1.23
C SER A 506 -23.85 -26.58 2.05
N PHE A 507 -23.89 -25.81 3.11
CA PHE A 507 -22.86 -25.80 4.13
C PHE A 507 -23.44 -25.94 5.53
N SER A 508 -22.63 -26.39 6.45
CA SER A 508 -22.90 -26.40 7.89
C SER A 508 -22.01 -25.37 8.59
N ALA A 509 -22.49 -24.75 9.66
CA ALA A 509 -21.70 -23.78 10.43
C ALA A 509 -21.89 -23.94 11.94
N GLY A 510 -20.80 -23.67 12.68
CA GLY A 510 -20.79 -23.53 14.13
C GLY A 510 -20.38 -22.13 14.53
N ILE A 511 -21.07 -21.52 15.50
CA ILE A 511 -20.83 -20.14 15.93
C ILE A 511 -20.49 -20.10 17.41
N ALA A 512 -19.46 -19.34 17.77
CA ALA A 512 -19.13 -18.98 19.14
C ALA A 512 -18.89 -17.47 19.24
N ASP A 513 -19.21 -16.88 20.40
CA ASP A 513 -19.16 -15.42 20.58
C ASP A 513 -18.37 -15.00 21.80
N PHE A 514 -17.82 -13.78 21.74
CA PHE A 514 -17.30 -13.02 22.86
C PHE A 514 -18.40 -12.03 23.33
N PRO A 515 -18.67 -11.87 24.63
CA PRO A 515 -17.84 -12.28 25.76
C PRO A 515 -18.11 -13.66 26.37
N ARG A 516 -19.02 -14.46 25.81
CA ARG A 516 -19.37 -15.78 26.36
C ARG A 516 -18.16 -16.70 26.46
N PHE A 517 -17.29 -16.71 25.45
CA PHE A 517 -15.97 -17.34 25.49
C PHE A 517 -14.90 -16.26 25.56
N GLY A 518 -14.03 -16.34 26.57
CA GLY A 518 -13.15 -15.24 26.92
C GLY A 518 -11.91 -15.11 26.03
N GLN A 519 -11.45 -16.19 25.39
CA GLN A 519 -10.21 -16.23 24.65
C GLN A 519 -10.42 -16.70 23.20
N ALA A 520 -9.59 -16.20 22.26
CA ALA A 520 -9.67 -16.58 20.86
C ALA A 520 -9.56 -18.10 20.62
N VAL A 521 -8.77 -18.81 21.43
CA VAL A 521 -8.64 -20.26 21.35
C VAL A 521 -9.94 -20.94 21.76
N GLU A 522 -10.54 -20.51 22.87
CA GLU A 522 -11.81 -21.04 23.36
C GLU A 522 -12.96 -20.81 22.37
N ILE A 523 -13.00 -19.62 21.75
CA ILE A 523 -13.97 -19.26 20.72
C ILE A 523 -13.83 -20.18 19.51
N ASN A 524 -12.60 -20.38 19.03
CA ASN A 524 -12.33 -21.25 17.88
C ASN A 524 -12.75 -22.70 18.15
N GLU A 525 -12.36 -23.25 19.30
CA GLU A 525 -12.73 -24.63 19.70
C GLU A 525 -14.24 -24.81 19.92
N ALA A 526 -14.91 -23.80 20.48
CA ALA A 526 -16.34 -23.83 20.69
C ALA A 526 -17.11 -23.80 19.35
N ALA A 527 -16.66 -22.96 18.39
CA ALA A 527 -17.24 -22.92 17.05
C ALA A 527 -17.01 -24.25 16.30
N ASP A 528 -15.84 -24.86 16.42
CA ASP A 528 -15.54 -26.16 15.80
C ASP A 528 -16.43 -27.29 16.37
N ARG A 529 -16.61 -27.34 17.70
CA ARG A 529 -17.56 -28.30 18.34
C ARG A 529 -18.98 -28.07 17.86
N ALA A 530 -19.42 -26.82 17.70
CA ALA A 530 -20.75 -26.49 17.18
C ALA A 530 -20.90 -26.91 15.72
N LEU A 531 -19.87 -26.72 14.89
CA LEU A 531 -19.84 -27.20 13.50
C LEU A 531 -19.93 -28.71 13.43
N TYR A 532 -19.21 -29.43 14.28
CA TYR A 532 -19.33 -30.88 14.36
C TYR A 532 -20.75 -31.31 14.73
N ALA A 533 -21.40 -30.66 15.70
CA ALA A 533 -22.78 -30.91 16.05
C ALA A 533 -23.74 -30.61 14.88
N ALA A 534 -23.49 -29.55 14.09
CA ALA A 534 -24.28 -29.26 12.90
C ALA A 534 -24.19 -30.39 11.86
N LYS A 535 -22.96 -30.89 11.61
CA LYS A 535 -22.75 -32.04 10.70
C LYS A 535 -23.40 -33.32 11.20
N ALA A 536 -23.26 -33.62 12.49
CA ALA A 536 -23.87 -34.80 13.11
C ALA A 536 -25.41 -34.73 13.15
N GLY A 537 -25.97 -33.53 13.32
CA GLY A 537 -27.42 -33.30 13.37
C GLY A 537 -28.13 -33.36 12.01
N GLY A 538 -27.44 -33.69 10.91
CA GLY A 538 -28.03 -33.86 9.58
C GLY A 538 -27.61 -32.75 8.58
N ARG A 539 -26.57 -32.00 8.89
CA ARG A 539 -25.98 -30.97 8.02
C ARG A 539 -26.92 -29.81 7.64
N ASN A 540 -26.51 -28.97 6.70
CA ASN A 540 -27.29 -27.84 6.16
C ASN A 540 -27.95 -27.00 7.27
N ARG A 541 -27.16 -26.58 8.26
CA ARG A 541 -27.63 -25.81 9.42
C ARG A 541 -26.54 -25.01 10.08
N VAL A 542 -26.95 -24.02 10.85
CA VAL A 542 -26.11 -23.17 11.67
C VAL A 542 -26.43 -23.44 13.14
N ILE A 543 -25.42 -23.79 13.95
CA ILE A 543 -25.59 -24.09 15.38
C ILE A 543 -24.71 -23.18 16.23
N PRO A 544 -25.27 -22.48 17.23
CA PRO A 544 -24.47 -21.76 18.21
C PRO A 544 -23.80 -22.72 19.19
N ALA A 545 -22.61 -22.39 19.66
CA ALA A 545 -21.93 -23.11 20.73
C ALA A 545 -22.75 -23.04 22.01
N GLY A 546 -22.95 -24.21 22.62
CA GLY A 546 -23.75 -24.39 23.82
C GLY A 546 -23.08 -23.83 25.10
#